data_83cb096ba4700ebfead187630a12ebe3
#
_entry.id   83cb096ba4700ebfead187630a12ebe3
#
_cell.length_a   1.000
_cell.length_b   1.000
_cell.length_c   1.000
_cell.angle_alpha   90.00
_cell.angle_beta   90.00
_cell.angle_gamma   90.00
#
_symmetry.space_group_name_H-M   'P 1'
#
loop_
_entity.id
_entity.type
_entity.pdbx_description
1 polymer ?
#
loop_
_entity_poly.entity_id
_entity_poly.type
_entity_poly.pdbx_seq_one_letter_code
_entity_poly.pdbx_strand_id
1 'polypeptide(L)'
;RLATAEKIATHPSKIKNLIIFKRSYDARRSAMCLIYIVDIDIDNPEKILTKFSKDNNIRITPDMQYTHVGQAPINLIERPIVVGFGPCGFFAALVLAQMGFKPIVLERGKEVRERTKDTWAFWRKNSLNPESNVQYGEGGAGTFSDGKLYSQVRDPRYLGRKVLEEFVKAGAPEEIIYVNRPHIGTFRLVGMVENIRQEIINLGGEIRFEHKVTDLIIDEQDAQRQLSGVILADGSQIMSKHIVLALGHSARDSFQMIYDKGVYVEAKPFSIGFRVEHPQSIIDTARLGKNAGHHLLGSADYRLVHHANNGRSVYSFCMCPGGTVVAAASEPEHLVTNGMSQYSRNERNANSAIVVGLTPEDFPSTHPLAGIELQRQLEAAAFVLGGKDYSAPAQLIGDFIANKPSTTLGKVTPSYKPSIRLCNLASILPAYATEAIREAIPEFNKKINGFAMHDAVFTAVETRTSSPVRINRDNLKYTS
;
A
#
# COMPACT_ATOMS: atom_id res chain seq x y z
N ARG A 1 -6.56 21.11 27.55
CA ARG A 1 -7.59 21.11 28.57
C ARG A 1 -8.40 22.42 28.60
N LEU A 2 -7.77 23.62 28.59
CA LEU A 2 -8.48 24.91 28.63
C LEU A 2 -9.53 25.02 27.53
N ALA A 3 -9.15 24.88 26.26
CA ALA A 3 -10.06 24.96 25.13
C ALA A 3 -11.20 23.91 25.19
N THR A 4 -10.92 22.70 25.70
CA THR A 4 -11.94 21.66 25.89
C THR A 4 -12.91 22.05 26.97
N ALA A 5 -12.42 22.55 28.11
CA ALA A 5 -13.23 23.00 29.23
C ALA A 5 -14.16 24.16 28.81
N GLU A 6 -13.62 25.11 28.05
CA GLU A 6 -14.40 26.22 27.48
C GLU A 6 -15.50 25.69 26.53
N LYS A 7 -15.14 24.77 25.62
CA LYS A 7 -16.10 24.17 24.66
C LYS A 7 -17.28 23.48 25.34
N ILE A 8 -17.08 22.79 26.46
CA ILE A 8 -18.14 22.10 27.19
C ILE A 8 -18.68 22.91 28.40
N ALA A 9 -18.28 24.17 28.51
CA ALA A 9 -18.68 25.10 29.57
C ALA A 9 -18.50 24.51 30.98
N THR A 10 -17.28 24.06 31.30
CA THR A 10 -16.89 23.49 32.60
C THR A 10 -15.55 24.06 33.09
N HIS A 11 -15.18 23.81 34.32
CA HIS A 11 -13.87 24.18 34.83
C HIS A 11 -12.81 23.15 34.42
N PRO A 12 -11.57 23.54 34.01
CA PRO A 12 -10.52 22.63 33.57
C PRO A 12 -10.14 21.52 34.56
N SER A 13 -10.29 21.79 35.90
CA SER A 13 -10.00 20.81 36.94
C SER A 13 -10.98 19.64 36.98
N LYS A 14 -12.17 19.78 36.37
CA LYS A 14 -13.18 18.72 36.28
C LYS A 14 -12.87 17.68 35.22
N ILE A 15 -11.97 18.00 34.30
CA ILE A 15 -11.49 17.05 33.29
C ILE A 15 -10.40 16.19 33.94
N LYS A 16 -10.70 14.93 34.27
CA LYS A 16 -9.77 14.02 34.95
C LYS A 16 -8.68 13.53 34.00
N ASN A 17 -9.07 13.03 32.84
CA ASN A 17 -8.20 12.56 31.80
C ASN A 17 -8.52 13.27 30.48
N LEU A 18 -7.52 13.38 29.59
CA LEU A 18 -7.70 13.90 28.25
C LEU A 18 -6.75 13.18 27.31
N ILE A 19 -7.32 12.44 26.37
CA ILE A 19 -6.59 11.70 25.34
C ILE A 19 -6.86 12.36 23.99
N ILE A 20 -5.82 12.58 23.20
CA ILE A 20 -5.97 13.06 21.83
C ILE A 20 -6.37 11.87 20.96
N PHE A 21 -7.62 11.87 20.49
CA PHE A 21 -8.12 10.87 19.55
C PHE A 21 -7.67 11.16 18.12
N LYS A 22 -7.72 12.45 17.71
CA LYS A 22 -7.29 12.86 16.37
C LYS A 22 -6.74 14.28 16.39
N ARG A 23 -5.63 14.48 15.67
CA ARG A 23 -5.04 15.79 15.35
C ARG A 23 -5.03 15.98 13.84
N SER A 24 -5.56 17.12 13.37
CA SER A 24 -5.54 17.53 11.97
C SER A 24 -5.20 19.01 11.83
N TYR A 25 -4.98 19.47 10.61
CA TYR A 25 -4.65 20.86 10.32
C TYR A 25 -5.71 21.46 9.42
N ASP A 26 -6.07 22.70 9.67
CA ASP A 26 -6.80 23.55 8.73
C ASP A 26 -5.90 24.71 8.30
N ALA A 27 -5.38 24.63 7.08
CA ALA A 27 -4.51 25.65 6.48
C ALA A 27 -5.19 26.43 5.36
N ARG A 28 -6.53 26.33 5.23
CA ARG A 28 -7.32 27.02 4.19
C ARG A 28 -7.41 28.53 4.41
N ARG A 29 -7.26 28.98 5.65
CA ARG A 29 -7.30 30.39 6.04
C ARG A 29 -5.91 30.98 6.16
N SER A 30 -5.84 32.29 6.34
CA SER A 30 -4.57 33.01 6.53
C SER A 30 -3.74 32.52 7.73
N ALA A 31 -4.39 32.07 8.79
CA ALA A 31 -3.77 31.43 9.94
C ALA A 31 -4.05 29.92 9.92
N MET A 32 -2.98 29.12 10.10
CA MET A 32 -3.11 27.69 10.27
C MET A 32 -3.69 27.39 11.65
N CYS A 33 -4.69 26.51 11.70
CA CYS A 33 -5.30 26.03 12.94
C CYS A 33 -5.05 24.54 13.13
N LEU A 34 -4.67 24.15 14.37
CA LEU A 34 -4.68 22.74 14.79
C LEU A 34 -6.09 22.38 15.25
N ILE A 35 -6.64 21.30 14.71
CA ILE A 35 -7.95 20.79 15.07
C ILE A 35 -7.74 19.46 15.82
N TYR A 36 -8.30 19.40 17.03
CA TYR A 36 -8.24 18.22 17.88
C TYR A 36 -9.62 17.62 18.07
N ILE A 37 -9.71 16.29 17.99
CA ILE A 37 -10.76 15.51 18.61
C ILE A 37 -10.14 14.89 19.85
N VAL A 38 -10.81 15.03 20.99
CA VAL A 38 -10.27 14.54 22.27
C VAL A 38 -11.33 13.72 23.00
N ASP A 39 -10.89 12.65 23.63
CA ASP A 39 -11.67 11.90 24.60
C ASP A 39 -11.34 12.41 26.00
N ILE A 40 -12.35 12.57 26.82
CA ILE A 40 -12.19 13.10 28.20
C ILE A 40 -12.96 12.27 29.21
N ASP A 41 -12.39 12.12 30.38
CA ASP A 41 -13.09 11.64 31.55
C ASP A 41 -13.54 12.82 32.41
N ILE A 42 -14.82 12.87 32.72
CA ILE A 42 -15.43 13.94 33.48
C ILE A 42 -16.54 13.41 34.41
N ASP A 43 -16.70 14.04 35.58
CA ASP A 43 -17.81 13.71 36.46
C ASP A 43 -19.16 14.12 35.83
N ASN A 44 -20.15 13.24 35.92
CA ASN A 44 -21.50 13.43 35.41
C ASN A 44 -21.55 13.76 33.88
N PRO A 45 -20.98 12.91 33.01
CA PRO A 45 -20.93 13.13 31.55
C PRO A 45 -22.33 13.34 30.96
N GLU A 46 -23.36 12.70 31.53
CA GLU A 46 -24.76 12.80 31.08
C GLU A 46 -25.31 14.23 31.14
N LYS A 47 -24.93 15.03 32.15
CA LYS A 47 -25.32 16.44 32.23
C LYS A 47 -24.75 17.27 31.09
N ILE A 48 -23.50 16.96 30.71
CA ILE A 48 -22.85 17.63 29.55
C ILE A 48 -23.53 17.20 28.26
N LEU A 49 -23.77 15.92 28.07
CA LEU A 49 -24.45 15.40 26.88
C LEU A 49 -25.85 15.96 26.72
N THR A 50 -26.63 16.07 27.80
CA THR A 50 -27.95 16.69 27.79
C THR A 50 -27.87 18.17 27.42
N LYS A 51 -26.94 18.91 28.05
CA LYS A 51 -26.72 20.34 27.80
C LYS A 51 -26.35 20.62 26.34
N PHE A 52 -25.54 19.75 25.72
CA PHE A 52 -25.03 19.89 24.36
C PHE A 52 -25.70 18.92 23.37
N SER A 53 -26.90 18.45 23.64
CA SER A 53 -27.60 17.43 22.83
C SER A 53 -27.78 17.81 21.34
N LYS A 54 -27.70 19.10 21.01
CA LYS A 54 -27.74 19.59 19.62
C LYS A 54 -26.37 19.76 18.96
N ASP A 55 -25.28 19.61 19.70
CA ASP A 55 -23.92 19.70 19.15
C ASP A 55 -23.39 18.31 18.79
N ASN A 56 -23.43 17.95 17.51
CA ASN A 56 -22.94 16.67 17.00
C ASN A 56 -21.44 16.42 17.23
N ASN A 57 -20.69 17.43 17.68
CA ASN A 57 -19.27 17.29 18.00
C ASN A 57 -19.03 16.82 19.46
N ILE A 58 -20.07 16.73 20.28
CA ILE A 58 -20.01 16.28 21.67
C ILE A 58 -20.88 15.02 21.79
N ARG A 59 -20.24 13.90 22.04
CA ARG A 59 -20.89 12.58 22.09
C ARG A 59 -20.13 11.63 23.02
N ILE A 60 -20.75 10.54 23.37
CA ILE A 60 -20.09 9.44 24.09
C ILE A 60 -18.96 8.88 23.21
N THR A 61 -17.79 8.66 23.82
CA THR A 61 -16.69 7.95 23.18
C THR A 61 -17.11 6.52 22.89
N PRO A 62 -17.07 6.07 21.63
CA PRO A 62 -17.41 4.69 21.31
C PRO A 62 -16.40 3.71 21.93
N ASP A 63 -16.84 2.51 22.26
CA ASP A 63 -15.91 1.42 22.58
C ASP A 63 -15.10 1.03 21.35
N MET A 64 -13.78 1.17 21.43
CA MET A 64 -12.83 0.87 20.37
C MET A 64 -11.90 -0.28 20.76
N GLN A 65 -12.18 -0.94 21.88
CA GLN A 65 -11.35 -2.03 22.34
C GLN A 65 -11.48 -3.25 21.41
N TYR A 66 -10.34 -3.76 20.95
CA TYR A 66 -10.33 -4.99 20.18
C TYR A 66 -10.58 -6.19 21.08
N THR A 67 -11.55 -7.01 20.72
CA THR A 67 -11.85 -8.27 21.37
C THR A 67 -11.52 -9.43 20.45
N HIS A 68 -10.72 -10.38 20.91
CA HIS A 68 -10.42 -11.59 20.17
C HIS A 68 -11.68 -12.44 20.00
N VAL A 69 -11.85 -13.02 18.81
CA VAL A 69 -13.04 -13.83 18.46
C VAL A 69 -13.05 -15.22 19.09
N GLY A 70 -11.93 -15.65 19.66
CA GLY A 70 -11.80 -16.95 20.30
C GLY A 70 -10.41 -17.17 20.88
N GLN A 71 -10.20 -18.38 21.38
CA GLN A 71 -8.94 -18.90 21.92
C GLN A 71 -8.67 -20.26 21.30
N ALA A 72 -7.39 -20.58 21.13
CA ALA A 72 -7.00 -21.91 20.67
C ALA A 72 -7.41 -22.99 21.68
N PRO A 73 -7.83 -24.17 21.21
CA PRO A 73 -8.09 -25.29 22.12
C PRO A 73 -6.79 -25.70 22.85
N ILE A 74 -6.92 -26.15 24.10
CA ILE A 74 -5.78 -26.58 24.93
C ILE A 74 -4.96 -27.66 24.21
N ASN A 75 -5.64 -28.58 23.51
CA ASN A 75 -5.03 -29.70 22.80
C ASN A 75 -4.99 -29.42 21.29
N LEU A 76 -4.45 -28.26 20.87
CA LEU A 76 -4.30 -27.93 19.46
C LEU A 76 -3.31 -28.91 18.79
N ILE A 77 -3.82 -29.83 17.99
CA ILE A 77 -3.01 -30.81 17.27
C ILE A 77 -2.48 -30.21 15.97
N GLU A 78 -3.32 -29.44 15.27
CA GLU A 78 -3.06 -28.93 13.94
C GLU A 78 -2.90 -27.41 13.95
N ARG A 79 -1.72 -26.96 13.56
CA ARG A 79 -1.37 -25.53 13.55
C ARG A 79 -1.86 -24.89 12.25
N PRO A 80 -2.50 -23.71 12.27
CA PRO A 80 -2.87 -23.02 11.05
C PRO A 80 -1.63 -22.56 10.27
N ILE A 81 -1.71 -22.61 8.94
CA ILE A 81 -0.67 -22.14 8.03
C ILE A 81 -1.05 -20.74 7.51
N VAL A 82 -0.07 -19.84 7.43
CA VAL A 82 -0.20 -18.54 6.78
C VAL A 82 0.81 -18.48 5.63
N VAL A 83 0.31 -18.36 4.40
CA VAL A 83 1.14 -18.31 3.19
C VAL A 83 1.36 -16.85 2.78
N GLY A 84 2.60 -16.39 2.92
CA GLY A 84 3.03 -15.01 2.72
C GLY A 84 3.14 -14.20 4.02
N PHE A 85 4.21 -13.39 4.13
CA PHE A 85 4.52 -12.58 5.31
C PHE A 85 4.53 -11.08 4.99
N GLY A 86 3.62 -10.66 4.11
CA GLY A 86 3.26 -9.25 3.89
C GLY A 86 2.28 -8.74 4.97
N PRO A 87 1.74 -7.51 4.84
CA PRO A 87 0.86 -6.92 5.86
C PRO A 87 -0.34 -7.78 6.26
N CYS A 88 -0.97 -8.48 5.32
CA CYS A 88 -2.06 -9.40 5.61
C CYS A 88 -1.56 -10.61 6.42
N GLY A 89 -0.45 -11.23 5.97
CA GLY A 89 0.07 -12.44 6.59
C GLY A 89 0.62 -12.21 7.99
N PHE A 90 1.37 -11.14 8.24
CA PHE A 90 1.88 -10.90 9.58
C PHE A 90 0.78 -10.51 10.57
N PHE A 91 -0.28 -9.78 10.16
CA PHE A 91 -1.42 -9.56 11.05
C PHE A 91 -2.25 -10.81 11.29
N ALA A 92 -2.45 -11.65 10.27
CA ALA A 92 -3.10 -12.94 10.46
C ALA A 92 -2.32 -13.81 11.45
N ALA A 93 -1.00 -13.91 11.28
CA ALA A 93 -0.13 -14.67 12.16
C ALA A 93 -0.09 -14.09 13.59
N LEU A 94 0.03 -12.76 13.74
CA LEU A 94 0.06 -12.10 15.04
C LEU A 94 -1.25 -12.34 15.81
N VAL A 95 -2.40 -12.13 15.19
CA VAL A 95 -3.70 -12.34 15.85
C VAL A 95 -3.93 -13.80 16.19
N LEU A 96 -3.58 -14.73 15.30
CA LEU A 96 -3.63 -16.17 15.60
C LEU A 96 -2.70 -16.53 16.77
N ALA A 97 -1.49 -15.99 16.81
CA ALA A 97 -0.55 -16.23 17.91
C ALA A 97 -1.06 -15.65 19.23
N GLN A 98 -1.63 -14.44 19.23
CA GLN A 98 -2.27 -13.82 20.41
C GLN A 98 -3.45 -14.63 20.94
N MET A 99 -4.15 -15.36 20.06
CA MET A 99 -5.21 -16.31 20.45
C MET A 99 -4.68 -17.71 20.82
N GLY A 100 -3.36 -17.96 20.81
CA GLY A 100 -2.74 -19.22 21.19
C GLY A 100 -2.64 -20.28 20.09
N PHE A 101 -2.98 -19.97 18.83
CA PHE A 101 -2.98 -20.95 17.71
C PHE A 101 -1.60 -21.34 17.20
N LYS A 102 -0.54 -20.64 17.58
CA LYS A 102 0.86 -20.93 17.20
C LYS A 102 1.03 -21.16 15.67
N PRO A 103 0.69 -20.21 14.81
CA PRO A 103 0.68 -20.39 13.36
C PRO A 103 2.06 -20.75 12.79
N ILE A 104 2.07 -21.44 11.64
CA ILE A 104 3.25 -21.63 10.80
C ILE A 104 3.13 -20.65 9.62
N VAL A 105 4.08 -19.73 9.51
CA VAL A 105 4.14 -18.78 8.41
C VAL A 105 5.16 -19.26 7.38
N LEU A 106 4.75 -19.26 6.10
CA LEU A 106 5.59 -19.66 4.97
C LEU A 106 5.78 -18.45 4.06
N GLU A 107 6.98 -17.90 4.03
CA GLU A 107 7.36 -16.78 3.17
C GLU A 107 8.35 -17.24 2.11
N ARG A 108 8.06 -16.91 0.84
CA ARG A 108 8.90 -17.32 -0.29
C ARG A 108 10.24 -16.58 -0.33
N GLY A 109 10.26 -15.32 0.11
CA GLY A 109 11.46 -14.51 0.14
C GLY A 109 12.20 -14.57 1.46
N LYS A 110 13.20 -13.71 1.57
CA LYS A 110 14.09 -13.64 2.73
C LYS A 110 13.53 -12.74 3.84
N GLU A 111 14.14 -12.84 5.00
CA GLU A 111 13.91 -11.87 6.08
C GLU A 111 14.35 -10.47 5.66
N VAL A 112 13.81 -9.45 6.30
CA VAL A 112 13.80 -8.07 5.80
C VAL A 112 15.20 -7.48 5.57
N ARG A 113 16.21 -7.84 6.37
CA ARG A 113 17.58 -7.31 6.18
C ARG A 113 18.27 -7.94 4.98
N GLU A 114 18.17 -9.24 4.81
CA GLU A 114 18.74 -9.94 3.65
C GLU A 114 18.00 -9.57 2.37
N ARG A 115 16.66 -9.49 2.44
CA ARG A 115 15.84 -8.97 1.36
C ARG A 115 16.22 -7.54 0.95
N THR A 116 16.58 -6.69 1.93
CA THR A 116 17.06 -5.33 1.65
C THR A 116 18.36 -5.37 0.84
N LYS A 117 19.28 -6.30 1.12
CA LYS A 117 20.51 -6.45 0.33
C LYS A 117 20.19 -6.86 -1.12
N ASP A 118 19.26 -7.80 -1.34
CA ASP A 118 18.84 -8.21 -2.67
C ASP A 118 18.20 -7.02 -3.44
N THR A 119 17.34 -6.25 -2.78
CA THR A 119 16.71 -5.06 -3.36
C THR A 119 17.73 -3.99 -3.75
N TRP A 120 18.75 -3.75 -2.90
CA TRP A 120 19.82 -2.82 -3.19
C TRP A 120 20.75 -3.32 -4.31
N ALA A 121 21.00 -4.64 -4.38
CA ALA A 121 21.73 -5.24 -5.49
C ALA A 121 21.01 -5.03 -6.82
N PHE A 122 19.69 -5.17 -6.83
CA PHE A 122 18.86 -4.87 -7.99
C PHE A 122 18.96 -3.38 -8.40
N TRP A 123 18.78 -2.44 -7.47
CA TRP A 123 18.82 -1.01 -7.78
C TRP A 123 20.18 -0.47 -8.18
N ARG A 124 21.26 -1.12 -7.76
CA ARG A 124 22.65 -0.66 -8.03
C ARG A 124 23.38 -1.45 -9.10
N LYS A 125 23.02 -2.72 -9.30
CA LYS A 125 23.77 -3.66 -10.12
C LYS A 125 22.89 -4.42 -11.12
N ASN A 126 21.62 -4.07 -11.26
CA ASN A 126 20.65 -4.74 -12.13
C ASN A 126 20.46 -6.25 -11.83
N SER A 127 20.81 -6.67 -10.61
CA SER A 127 20.76 -8.09 -10.20
C SER A 127 19.42 -8.37 -9.50
N LEU A 128 18.40 -8.78 -10.25
CA LEU A 128 17.10 -9.16 -9.72
C LEU A 128 17.16 -10.55 -9.10
N ASN A 129 16.71 -10.67 -7.84
CA ASN A 129 16.37 -11.96 -7.23
C ASN A 129 14.83 -12.16 -7.38
N PRO A 130 14.36 -13.12 -8.19
CA PRO A 130 12.93 -13.33 -8.42
C PRO A 130 12.14 -13.74 -7.18
N GLU A 131 12.78 -14.33 -6.18
CA GLU A 131 12.11 -14.80 -4.96
C GLU A 131 12.29 -13.84 -3.76
N SER A 132 13.21 -12.84 -3.86
CA SER A 132 13.48 -11.88 -2.79
C SER A 132 13.74 -10.48 -3.37
N ASN A 133 12.75 -9.58 -3.32
CA ASN A 133 12.78 -8.29 -4.00
C ASN A 133 11.78 -7.30 -3.37
N VAL A 134 11.41 -6.23 -4.07
CA VAL A 134 10.43 -5.24 -3.57
C VAL A 134 9.05 -5.84 -3.31
N GLN A 135 8.68 -6.94 -3.97
CA GLN A 135 7.36 -7.57 -3.84
C GLN A 135 7.35 -8.72 -2.83
N TYR A 136 8.40 -9.53 -2.79
CA TYR A 136 8.51 -10.77 -2.01
C TYR A 136 9.52 -10.66 -0.89
N GLY A 137 9.22 -11.31 0.22
CA GLY A 137 9.99 -11.33 1.44
C GLY A 137 9.26 -10.66 2.60
N GLU A 138 9.85 -10.73 3.77
CA GLU A 138 9.30 -10.23 5.03
C GLU A 138 8.78 -8.78 4.93
N GLY A 139 7.54 -8.56 5.38
CA GLY A 139 6.85 -7.27 5.30
C GLY A 139 6.19 -6.98 3.94
N GLY A 140 6.38 -7.84 2.93
CA GLY A 140 5.78 -7.72 1.59
C GLY A 140 6.13 -6.40 0.88
N ALA A 141 5.38 -6.01 -0.13
CA ALA A 141 5.60 -4.77 -0.87
C ALA A 141 5.49 -3.49 -0.01
N GLY A 142 4.83 -3.59 1.15
CA GLY A 142 4.69 -2.48 2.10
C GLY A 142 6.00 -1.97 2.67
N THR A 143 7.01 -2.83 2.83
CA THR A 143 8.31 -2.48 3.40
C THR A 143 9.05 -1.41 2.58
N PHE A 144 8.92 -1.45 1.25
CA PHE A 144 9.54 -0.49 0.33
C PHE A 144 8.50 0.51 -0.20
N SER A 145 7.77 1.16 0.69
CA SER A 145 6.74 2.15 0.39
C SER A 145 6.84 3.37 1.31
N ASP A 146 5.94 4.34 1.15
CA ASP A 146 5.79 5.46 2.10
C ASP A 146 5.21 4.99 3.45
N GLY A 147 4.64 3.78 3.52
CA GLY A 147 4.04 3.27 4.74
C GLY A 147 2.82 4.05 5.20
N LYS A 148 1.95 4.48 4.28
CA LYS A 148 0.69 5.15 4.59
C LYS A 148 -0.24 4.23 5.36
N LEU A 149 -0.79 4.72 6.47
CA LEU A 149 -1.64 3.96 7.39
C LEU A 149 -3.10 4.42 7.40
N TYR A 150 -3.54 5.09 6.35
CA TYR A 150 -4.92 5.54 6.25
C TYR A 150 -5.61 4.91 5.04
N SER A 151 -6.88 4.60 5.22
CA SER A 151 -7.76 3.98 4.24
C SER A 151 -9.05 4.77 4.08
N GLN A 152 -9.77 4.56 2.97
CA GLN A 152 -11.13 5.04 2.76
C GLN A 152 -12.18 3.98 3.16
N VAL A 153 -11.74 2.81 3.59
CA VAL A 153 -12.62 1.73 4.06
C VAL A 153 -13.31 2.17 5.35
N ARG A 154 -14.63 2.00 5.40
CA ARG A 154 -15.38 2.19 6.65
C ARG A 154 -14.98 1.12 7.64
N ASP A 155 -14.64 1.54 8.85
CA ASP A 155 -14.22 0.66 9.95
C ASP A 155 -15.11 0.86 11.19
N PRO A 156 -16.35 0.37 11.17
CA PRO A 156 -17.29 0.56 12.28
C PRO A 156 -16.88 -0.22 13.54
N ARG A 157 -15.96 -1.17 13.43
CA ARG A 157 -15.45 -1.97 14.55
C ARG A 157 -14.08 -1.49 15.06
N TYR A 158 -13.56 -0.39 14.55
CA TYR A 158 -12.27 0.17 14.93
C TYR A 158 -11.08 -0.80 14.83
N LEU A 159 -11.14 -1.75 13.87
CA LEU A 159 -10.05 -2.71 13.65
C LEU A 159 -8.74 -2.03 13.25
N GLY A 160 -8.83 -0.91 12.51
CA GLY A 160 -7.68 -0.07 12.18
C GLY A 160 -6.98 0.48 13.42
N ARG A 161 -7.70 0.70 14.51
CA ARG A 161 -7.12 1.14 15.79
C ARG A 161 -6.21 0.06 16.37
N LYS A 162 -6.65 -1.19 16.40
CA LYS A 162 -5.84 -2.35 16.82
C LYS A 162 -4.56 -2.43 15.98
N VAL A 163 -4.66 -2.25 14.66
CA VAL A 163 -3.48 -2.26 13.77
C VAL A 163 -2.48 -1.19 14.15
N LEU A 164 -2.92 0.05 14.37
CA LEU A 164 -2.04 1.16 14.77
C LEU A 164 -1.39 0.92 16.13
N GLU A 165 -2.13 0.38 17.10
CA GLU A 165 -1.62 0.04 18.41
C GLU A 165 -0.54 -1.06 18.37
N GLU A 166 -0.73 -2.10 17.56
CA GLU A 166 0.29 -3.13 17.35
C GLU A 166 1.54 -2.55 16.65
N PHE A 167 1.39 -1.64 15.70
CA PHE A 167 2.53 -0.94 15.11
C PHE A 167 3.31 -0.10 16.13
N VAL A 168 2.61 0.59 17.04
CA VAL A 168 3.28 1.36 18.12
C VAL A 168 4.02 0.43 19.07
N LYS A 169 3.40 -0.68 19.49
CA LYS A 169 4.07 -1.73 20.28
C LYS A 169 5.31 -2.28 19.59
N ALA A 170 5.28 -2.38 18.25
CA ALA A 170 6.38 -2.81 17.44
C ALA A 170 7.44 -1.71 17.16
N GLY A 171 7.29 -0.50 17.73
CA GLY A 171 8.26 0.59 17.64
C GLY A 171 7.93 1.67 16.61
N ALA A 172 6.71 1.70 16.08
CA ALA A 172 6.26 2.84 15.30
C ALA A 172 6.06 4.08 16.19
N PRO A 173 6.14 5.31 15.64
CA PRO A 173 5.90 6.53 16.40
C PRO A 173 4.48 6.56 16.99
N GLU A 174 4.34 6.94 18.26
CA GLU A 174 3.04 7.00 18.94
C GLU A 174 2.02 7.92 18.24
N GLU A 175 2.50 8.95 17.57
CA GLU A 175 1.65 9.90 16.85
C GLU A 175 0.83 9.28 15.71
N ILE A 176 1.18 8.10 15.19
CA ILE A 176 0.37 7.42 14.16
C ILE A 176 -1.04 7.11 14.64
N ILE A 177 -1.23 6.99 15.95
CA ILE A 177 -2.52 6.69 16.58
C ILE A 177 -3.51 7.86 16.40
N TYR A 178 -3.01 9.11 16.40
CA TYR A 178 -3.89 10.28 16.43
C TYR A 178 -3.67 11.28 15.30
N VAL A 179 -2.56 11.23 14.57
CA VAL A 179 -2.34 12.15 13.43
C VAL A 179 -3.25 11.77 12.27
N ASN A 180 -3.86 12.78 11.65
CA ASN A 180 -4.64 12.57 10.44
C ASN A 180 -3.70 12.16 9.29
N ARG A 181 -3.99 11.04 8.60
CA ARG A 181 -3.16 10.46 7.53
C ARG A 181 -1.74 10.09 7.99
N PRO A 182 -1.62 9.20 8.98
CA PRO A 182 -0.32 8.77 9.49
C PRO A 182 0.47 7.96 8.44
N HIS A 183 1.81 7.99 8.57
CA HIS A 183 2.72 7.18 7.79
C HIS A 183 3.93 6.78 8.65
N ILE A 184 4.67 5.76 8.24
CA ILE A 184 5.83 5.25 8.98
C ILE A 184 7.14 5.50 8.24
N GLY A 185 7.14 5.39 6.90
CA GLY A 185 8.31 5.50 6.05
C GLY A 185 9.19 4.25 6.03
N THR A 186 9.87 4.03 4.91
CA THR A 186 10.54 2.76 4.56
C THR A 186 11.50 2.24 5.64
N PHE A 187 12.40 3.06 6.17
CA PHE A 187 13.41 2.55 7.10
C PHE A 187 12.88 2.16 8.48
N ARG A 188 11.84 2.86 8.96
CA ARG A 188 11.19 2.49 10.23
C ARG A 188 10.37 1.21 10.12
N LEU A 189 9.83 0.95 8.92
CA LEU A 189 9.09 -0.29 8.66
C LEU A 189 9.96 -1.54 8.87
N VAL A 190 11.26 -1.49 8.53
CA VAL A 190 12.17 -2.61 8.72
C VAL A 190 12.22 -3.06 10.19
N GLY A 191 12.54 -2.17 11.12
CA GLY A 191 12.62 -2.51 12.53
C GLY A 191 11.27 -2.92 13.13
N MET A 192 10.19 -2.27 12.69
CA MET A 192 8.83 -2.62 13.11
C MET A 192 8.44 -4.04 12.70
N VAL A 193 8.75 -4.44 11.48
CA VAL A 193 8.43 -5.77 10.96
C VAL A 193 9.24 -6.85 11.71
N GLU A 194 10.53 -6.58 12.01
CA GLU A 194 11.36 -7.45 12.84
C GLU A 194 10.76 -7.66 14.24
N ASN A 195 10.26 -6.59 14.87
CA ASN A 195 9.66 -6.67 16.20
C ASN A 195 8.33 -7.44 16.17
N ILE A 196 7.50 -7.28 15.13
CA ILE A 196 6.29 -8.10 14.96
C ILE A 196 6.64 -9.58 14.78
N ARG A 197 7.66 -9.89 13.96
CA ARG A 197 8.18 -11.26 13.81
C ARG A 197 8.55 -11.86 15.16
N GLN A 198 9.34 -11.12 15.95
CA GLN A 198 9.79 -11.59 17.26
C GLN A 198 8.61 -11.83 18.20
N GLU A 199 7.59 -10.97 18.19
CA GLU A 199 6.39 -11.15 19.00
C GLU A 199 5.62 -12.41 18.61
N ILE A 200 5.45 -12.69 17.32
CA ILE A 200 4.81 -13.92 16.85
C ILE A 200 5.58 -15.16 17.34
N ILE A 201 6.92 -15.12 17.27
CA ILE A 201 7.77 -16.21 17.76
C ILE A 201 7.65 -16.39 19.28
N ASN A 202 7.68 -15.31 20.05
CA ASN A 202 7.53 -15.32 21.50
C ASN A 202 6.18 -15.92 21.94
N LEU A 203 5.15 -15.74 21.12
CA LEU A 203 3.81 -16.33 21.32
C LEU A 203 3.70 -17.79 20.81
N GLY A 204 4.80 -18.38 20.36
CA GLY A 204 4.89 -19.77 19.89
C GLY A 204 4.58 -19.98 18.42
N GLY A 205 4.45 -18.93 17.63
CA GLY A 205 4.40 -19.02 16.17
C GLY A 205 5.74 -19.40 15.57
N GLU A 206 5.75 -19.85 14.34
CA GLU A 206 6.93 -20.24 13.57
C GLU A 206 6.94 -19.54 12.22
N ILE A 207 8.08 -19.01 11.80
CA ILE A 207 8.21 -18.32 10.51
C ILE A 207 9.34 -18.98 9.73
N ARG A 208 9.04 -19.42 8.51
CA ARG A 208 9.98 -20.07 7.59
C ARG A 208 10.14 -19.17 6.37
N PHE A 209 11.32 -18.57 6.25
CA PHE A 209 11.73 -17.82 5.05
C PHE A 209 12.30 -18.76 3.99
N GLU A 210 12.25 -18.33 2.72
CA GLU A 210 12.68 -19.11 1.55
C GLU A 210 11.88 -20.43 1.40
N HIS A 211 10.67 -20.45 1.93
CA HIS A 211 9.73 -21.57 1.88
C HIS A 211 8.53 -21.23 0.99
N LYS A 212 8.75 -21.33 -0.32
CA LYS A 212 7.72 -21.07 -1.34
C LYS A 212 6.73 -22.21 -1.39
N VAL A 213 5.43 -21.89 -1.21
CA VAL A 213 4.34 -22.81 -1.46
C VAL A 213 4.11 -22.89 -2.97
N THR A 214 4.15 -24.09 -3.52
CA THR A 214 3.99 -24.37 -4.95
C THR A 214 2.71 -25.12 -5.27
N ASP A 215 2.09 -25.76 -4.27
CA ASP A 215 0.85 -26.49 -4.48
C ASP A 215 0.01 -26.63 -3.20
N LEU A 216 -1.29 -26.97 -3.39
CA LEU A 216 -2.24 -27.28 -2.33
C LEU A 216 -2.53 -28.79 -2.32
N ILE A 217 -2.59 -29.40 -1.13
CA ILE A 217 -3.05 -30.78 -0.94
C ILE A 217 -4.56 -30.70 -0.69
N ILE A 218 -5.33 -31.26 -1.63
CA ILE A 218 -6.78 -31.31 -1.57
C ILE A 218 -7.19 -32.77 -1.64
N ASP A 219 -7.80 -33.26 -0.56
CA ASP A 219 -8.38 -34.59 -0.50
C ASP A 219 -9.78 -34.58 -1.10
N GLU A 220 -10.10 -35.58 -1.89
CA GLU A 220 -11.42 -35.79 -2.46
C GLU A 220 -12.04 -37.05 -1.85
N GLN A 221 -13.01 -36.87 -0.97
CA GLN A 221 -13.79 -37.96 -0.37
C GLN A 221 -15.29 -37.68 -0.57
N ASP A 222 -16.02 -38.65 -1.06
CA ASP A 222 -17.50 -38.61 -1.24
C ASP A 222 -17.99 -37.34 -1.98
N ALA A 223 -17.28 -36.96 -3.06
CA ALA A 223 -17.53 -35.74 -3.84
C ALA A 223 -17.37 -34.41 -3.05
N GLN A 224 -16.79 -34.47 -1.85
CA GLN A 224 -16.38 -33.28 -1.09
C GLN A 224 -14.88 -33.06 -1.22
N ARG A 225 -14.49 -31.83 -1.53
CA ARG A 225 -13.10 -31.41 -1.59
C ARG A 225 -12.72 -30.77 -0.25
N GLN A 226 -11.66 -31.25 0.37
CA GLN A 226 -11.16 -30.75 1.63
C GLN A 226 -9.68 -30.38 1.51
N LEU A 227 -9.35 -29.14 1.85
CA LEU A 227 -7.95 -28.73 1.97
C LEU A 227 -7.31 -29.42 3.16
N SER A 228 -6.15 -30.05 2.95
CA SER A 228 -5.42 -30.82 3.98
C SER A 228 -3.98 -30.40 4.16
N GLY A 229 -3.42 -29.57 3.27
CA GLY A 229 -2.06 -29.11 3.43
C GLY A 229 -1.53 -28.29 2.26
N VAL A 230 -0.22 -28.04 2.29
CA VAL A 230 0.53 -27.36 1.23
C VAL A 230 1.76 -28.17 0.86
N ILE A 231 2.24 -27.99 -0.39
CA ILE A 231 3.51 -28.52 -0.89
C ILE A 231 4.46 -27.35 -1.12
N LEU A 232 5.69 -27.49 -0.67
CA LEU A 232 6.75 -26.51 -0.84
C LEU A 232 7.57 -26.78 -2.11
N ALA A 233 8.39 -25.80 -2.50
CA ALA A 233 9.22 -25.90 -3.70
C ALA A 233 10.27 -27.02 -3.64
N ASP A 234 10.67 -27.47 -2.46
CA ASP A 234 11.56 -28.61 -2.24
C ASP A 234 10.83 -29.97 -2.23
N GLY A 235 9.52 -29.98 -2.44
CA GLY A 235 8.66 -31.15 -2.42
C GLY A 235 8.16 -31.55 -1.01
N SER A 236 8.61 -30.91 0.04
CA SER A 236 8.13 -31.19 1.39
C SER A 236 6.66 -30.77 1.56
N GLN A 237 5.95 -31.45 2.45
CA GLN A 237 4.53 -31.24 2.71
C GLN A 237 4.32 -30.78 4.15
N ILE A 238 3.38 -29.87 4.34
CA ILE A 238 2.94 -29.43 5.67
C ILE A 238 1.42 -29.59 5.73
N MET A 239 0.97 -30.44 6.63
CA MET A 239 -0.46 -30.75 6.77
C MET A 239 -1.14 -29.71 7.64
N SER A 240 -2.23 -29.17 7.16
CA SER A 240 -3.17 -28.33 7.90
C SER A 240 -4.45 -28.13 7.09
N LYS A 241 -5.59 -28.19 7.80
CA LYS A 241 -6.91 -27.87 7.23
C LYS A 241 -7.25 -26.38 7.28
N HIS A 242 -6.40 -25.59 7.95
CA HIS A 242 -6.61 -24.16 8.14
C HIS A 242 -5.46 -23.38 7.51
N ILE A 243 -5.69 -22.83 6.31
CA ILE A 243 -4.68 -22.13 5.54
C ILE A 243 -5.19 -20.71 5.20
N VAL A 244 -4.40 -19.71 5.56
CA VAL A 244 -4.61 -18.32 5.20
C VAL A 244 -3.74 -17.99 4.00
N LEU A 245 -4.33 -17.72 2.85
CA LEU A 245 -3.63 -17.28 1.65
C LEU A 245 -3.44 -15.76 1.68
N ALA A 246 -2.24 -15.31 2.04
CA ALA A 246 -1.86 -13.89 2.14
C ALA A 246 -0.85 -13.49 1.05
N LEU A 247 -1.10 -13.90 -0.18
CA LEU A 247 -0.18 -13.92 -1.32
C LEU A 247 0.21 -12.53 -1.86
N GLY A 248 -0.54 -11.47 -1.50
CA GLY A 248 -0.38 -10.17 -2.13
C GLY A 248 -0.88 -10.18 -3.59
N HIS A 249 -0.53 -9.14 -4.36
CA HIS A 249 -0.99 -9.01 -5.75
C HIS A 249 0.01 -9.47 -6.81
N SER A 250 1.26 -9.76 -6.43
CA SER A 250 2.35 -10.04 -7.38
C SER A 250 2.70 -11.53 -7.53
N ALA A 251 2.14 -12.41 -6.70
CA ALA A 251 2.41 -13.86 -6.72
C ALA A 251 1.62 -14.55 -7.86
N ARG A 252 1.96 -14.23 -9.09
CA ARG A 252 1.24 -14.66 -10.30
C ARG A 252 1.25 -16.17 -10.51
N ASP A 253 2.36 -16.81 -10.17
CA ASP A 253 2.52 -18.26 -10.13
C ASP A 253 1.57 -18.92 -9.11
N SER A 254 1.42 -18.31 -7.94
CA SER A 254 0.48 -18.80 -6.94
C SER A 254 -0.99 -18.62 -7.36
N PHE A 255 -1.33 -17.53 -8.05
CA PHE A 255 -2.69 -17.37 -8.63
C PHE A 255 -2.97 -18.41 -9.72
N GLN A 256 -1.98 -18.75 -10.54
CA GLN A 256 -2.11 -19.83 -11.52
C GLN A 256 -2.34 -21.18 -10.80
N MET A 257 -1.52 -21.50 -9.82
CA MET A 257 -1.64 -22.74 -9.02
C MET A 257 -3.03 -22.85 -8.37
N ILE A 258 -3.53 -21.79 -7.75
CA ILE A 258 -4.88 -21.76 -7.13
C ILE A 258 -5.97 -22.01 -8.17
N TYR A 259 -5.86 -21.38 -9.33
CA TYR A 259 -6.78 -21.59 -10.45
C TYR A 259 -6.77 -23.04 -10.96
N ASP A 260 -5.58 -23.60 -11.17
CA ASP A 260 -5.40 -24.99 -11.64
C ASP A 260 -5.93 -26.03 -10.62
N LYS A 261 -5.92 -25.68 -9.33
CA LYS A 261 -6.56 -26.48 -8.27
C LYS A 261 -8.07 -26.31 -8.20
N GLY A 262 -8.66 -25.56 -9.12
CA GLY A 262 -10.11 -25.39 -9.22
C GLY A 262 -10.72 -24.49 -8.14
N VAL A 263 -9.92 -23.62 -7.50
CA VAL A 263 -10.45 -22.56 -6.64
C VAL A 263 -11.07 -21.49 -7.53
N TYR A 264 -12.28 -21.06 -7.19
CA TYR A 264 -12.98 -20.07 -8.00
C TYR A 264 -12.33 -18.69 -7.87
N VAL A 265 -11.92 -18.15 -9.01
CA VAL A 265 -11.30 -16.82 -9.11
C VAL A 265 -11.98 -15.99 -10.20
N GLU A 266 -11.99 -14.68 -10.05
CA GLU A 266 -12.58 -13.74 -11.00
C GLU A 266 -11.55 -12.69 -11.44
N ALA A 267 -11.66 -12.26 -12.70
CA ALA A 267 -11.00 -11.08 -13.18
C ALA A 267 -11.51 -9.85 -12.42
N LYS A 268 -10.59 -8.93 -12.09
CA LYS A 268 -10.91 -7.73 -11.31
C LYS A 268 -10.34 -6.49 -11.98
N PRO A 269 -11.08 -5.36 -12.00
CA PRO A 269 -10.54 -4.07 -12.46
C PRO A 269 -9.25 -3.67 -11.74
N PHE A 270 -8.31 -3.10 -12.49
CA PHE A 270 -7.10 -2.49 -11.97
C PHE A 270 -6.74 -1.26 -12.81
N SER A 271 -5.57 -0.65 -12.60
CA SER A 271 -5.19 0.55 -13.34
C SER A 271 -3.74 0.49 -13.76
N ILE A 272 -3.47 1.12 -14.91
CA ILE A 272 -2.13 1.19 -15.53
C ILE A 272 -1.75 2.64 -15.83
N GLY A 273 -0.47 2.93 -15.88
CA GLY A 273 0.00 4.28 -16.19
C GLY A 273 1.49 4.47 -16.04
N PHE A 274 1.86 5.69 -15.69
CA PHE A 274 3.23 6.13 -15.54
C PHE A 274 3.43 6.80 -14.19
N ARG A 275 4.63 6.75 -13.64
CA ARG A 275 4.97 7.47 -12.43
C ARG A 275 5.59 8.82 -12.78
N VAL A 276 5.00 9.91 -12.27
CA VAL A 276 5.47 11.28 -12.51
C VAL A 276 6.30 11.77 -11.34
N GLU A 277 7.37 12.53 -11.64
CA GLU A 277 8.18 13.24 -10.68
C GLU A 277 8.13 14.76 -10.93
N HIS A 278 7.90 15.50 -9.84
CA HIS A 278 7.97 16.96 -9.79
C HIS A 278 8.90 17.39 -8.65
N PRO A 279 9.54 18.56 -8.70
CA PRO A 279 10.15 19.14 -7.51
C PRO A 279 9.11 19.25 -6.39
N GLN A 280 9.42 18.74 -5.18
CA GLN A 280 8.49 18.80 -4.04
C GLN A 280 8.08 20.25 -3.72
N SER A 281 8.99 21.21 -3.88
CA SER A 281 8.73 22.64 -3.63
C SER A 281 7.59 23.21 -4.47
N ILE A 282 7.41 22.74 -5.72
CA ILE A 282 6.30 23.16 -6.58
C ILE A 282 4.97 22.67 -5.98
N ILE A 283 4.94 21.41 -5.55
CA ILE A 283 3.74 20.84 -4.95
C ILE A 283 3.44 21.52 -3.61
N ASP A 284 4.44 21.76 -2.77
CA ASP A 284 4.28 22.46 -1.49
C ASP A 284 3.70 23.86 -1.70
N THR A 285 4.27 24.62 -2.63
CA THR A 285 3.80 25.97 -2.95
C THR A 285 2.37 25.97 -3.48
N ALA A 286 2.05 25.07 -4.40
CA ALA A 286 0.71 24.98 -4.98
C ALA A 286 -0.36 24.55 -3.97
N ARG A 287 0.01 23.72 -2.98
CA ARG A 287 -0.93 23.16 -1.99
C ARG A 287 -1.02 23.96 -0.70
N LEU A 288 0.09 24.52 -0.23
CA LEU A 288 0.20 25.14 1.08
C LEU A 288 0.41 26.67 0.99
N GLY A 289 0.69 27.21 -0.21
CA GLY A 289 0.91 28.64 -0.43
C GLY A 289 1.99 29.19 0.51
N LYS A 290 1.67 30.23 1.24
CA LYS A 290 2.60 30.86 2.22
C LYS A 290 2.98 29.95 3.41
N ASN A 291 2.27 28.86 3.62
CA ASN A 291 2.57 27.88 4.66
C ASN A 291 3.50 26.76 4.15
N ALA A 292 3.96 26.81 2.90
CA ALA A 292 4.95 25.86 2.40
C ALA A 292 6.23 25.88 3.27
N GLY A 293 6.73 24.69 3.62
CA GLY A 293 7.87 24.54 4.52
C GLY A 293 7.56 24.68 6.01
N HIS A 294 6.30 24.85 6.39
CA HIS A 294 5.93 24.91 7.80
C HIS A 294 6.13 23.54 8.46
N HIS A 295 6.91 23.47 9.55
CA HIS A 295 7.35 22.22 10.20
C HIS A 295 6.22 21.28 10.63
N LEU A 296 5.03 21.80 10.97
CA LEU A 296 3.88 21.00 11.34
C LEU A 296 3.12 20.40 10.14
N LEU A 297 3.26 20.99 8.96
CA LEU A 297 2.56 20.53 7.76
C LEU A 297 3.35 19.47 6.98
N GLY A 298 4.68 19.56 7.05
CA GLY A 298 5.58 18.71 6.27
C GLY A 298 5.41 18.89 4.76
N SER A 299 5.85 17.92 4.01
CA SER A 299 5.72 17.90 2.55
C SER A 299 4.29 17.62 2.11
N ALA A 300 3.78 18.42 1.17
CA ALA A 300 2.42 18.36 0.70
C ALA A 300 2.15 17.12 -0.15
N ASP A 301 0.97 16.55 0.03
CA ASP A 301 0.41 15.51 -0.82
C ASP A 301 -0.71 16.04 -1.71
N TYR A 302 -1.12 15.24 -2.71
CA TYR A 302 -2.26 15.52 -3.55
C TYR A 302 -3.04 14.27 -3.94
N ARG A 303 -4.31 14.49 -4.27
CA ARG A 303 -5.18 13.52 -4.94
C ARG A 303 -5.85 14.22 -6.12
N LEU A 304 -5.70 13.64 -7.30
CA LEU A 304 -6.22 14.19 -8.55
C LEU A 304 -7.09 13.14 -9.22
N VAL A 305 -8.13 13.59 -9.86
CA VAL A 305 -8.99 12.79 -10.73
C VAL A 305 -9.51 13.66 -11.86
N HIS A 306 -9.54 13.05 -13.04
CA HIS A 306 -10.13 13.61 -14.25
C HIS A 306 -10.90 12.52 -14.99
N HIS A 307 -12.04 12.85 -15.55
CA HIS A 307 -12.83 11.99 -16.42
C HIS A 307 -12.61 12.47 -17.85
N ALA A 308 -11.88 11.67 -18.63
CA ALA A 308 -11.51 11.99 -19.97
C ALA A 308 -12.68 11.84 -20.95
N ASN A 309 -12.61 12.55 -22.08
CA ASN A 309 -13.66 12.56 -23.11
C ASN A 309 -13.93 11.17 -23.71
N ASN A 310 -12.96 10.26 -23.69
CA ASN A 310 -13.13 8.87 -24.12
C ASN A 310 -13.77 7.96 -23.04
N GLY A 311 -14.33 8.54 -21.96
CA GLY A 311 -15.02 7.84 -20.88
C GLY A 311 -14.11 7.22 -19.82
N ARG A 312 -12.77 7.35 -19.94
CA ARG A 312 -11.83 6.81 -18.98
C ARG A 312 -11.60 7.75 -17.80
N SER A 313 -11.45 7.17 -16.61
CA SER A 313 -11.04 7.92 -15.42
C SER A 313 -9.52 7.87 -15.25
N VAL A 314 -8.91 9.04 -15.16
CA VAL A 314 -7.48 9.21 -14.87
C VAL A 314 -7.32 9.74 -13.45
N TYR A 315 -6.42 9.16 -12.67
CA TYR A 315 -6.24 9.61 -11.29
C TYR A 315 -4.80 9.43 -10.77
N SER A 316 -4.46 10.20 -9.75
CA SER A 316 -3.20 10.03 -9.04
C SER A 316 -3.31 8.86 -8.07
N PHE A 317 -2.31 7.98 -8.08
CA PHE A 317 -2.25 6.81 -7.22
C PHE A 317 -0.93 6.77 -6.45
N CYS A 318 -0.99 6.37 -5.19
CA CYS A 318 0.17 6.21 -4.32
C CYS A 318 1.17 7.38 -4.41
N MET A 319 0.66 8.62 -4.27
CA MET A 319 1.53 9.81 -4.23
C MET A 319 2.46 9.74 -3.02
N CYS A 320 3.76 9.90 -3.25
CA CYS A 320 4.84 9.86 -2.28
C CYS A 320 5.50 11.23 -2.19
N PRO A 321 5.15 12.05 -1.18
CA PRO A 321 5.79 13.34 -0.95
C PRO A 321 7.26 13.16 -0.59
N GLY A 322 8.14 14.05 -1.07
CA GLY A 322 9.58 14.00 -0.78
C GLY A 322 10.12 12.58 -0.85
N GLY A 323 9.89 11.90 -1.97
CA GLY A 323 10.18 10.49 -2.13
C GLY A 323 10.94 10.16 -3.43
N THR A 324 11.09 8.89 -3.69
CA THR A 324 11.84 8.36 -4.84
C THR A 324 10.99 7.36 -5.63
N VAL A 325 11.24 7.31 -6.93
CA VAL A 325 10.76 6.24 -7.81
C VAL A 325 11.77 5.11 -7.79
N VAL A 326 11.29 3.86 -7.70
CA VAL A 326 12.14 2.67 -7.57
C VAL A 326 11.71 1.57 -8.52
N ALA A 327 12.67 0.73 -8.93
CA ALA A 327 12.39 -0.50 -9.65
C ALA A 327 11.75 -1.52 -8.71
N ALA A 328 10.62 -2.10 -9.13
CA ALA A 328 9.83 -3.04 -8.32
C ALA A 328 9.49 -4.34 -9.08
N ALA A 329 10.29 -4.70 -10.07
CA ALA A 329 10.17 -5.96 -10.79
C ALA A 329 10.29 -7.17 -9.85
N SER A 330 9.59 -8.24 -10.17
CA SER A 330 9.65 -9.53 -9.49
C SER A 330 9.77 -10.71 -10.47
N GLU A 331 9.65 -10.46 -11.76
CA GLU A 331 9.86 -11.44 -12.82
C GLU A 331 11.02 -10.97 -13.71
N PRO A 332 11.91 -11.88 -14.15
CA PRO A 332 12.98 -11.55 -15.09
C PRO A 332 12.43 -10.93 -16.39
N GLU A 333 13.17 -10.00 -16.98
CA GLU A 333 12.81 -9.32 -18.24
C GLU A 333 11.50 -8.52 -18.20
N HIS A 334 11.02 -8.18 -17.01
CA HIS A 334 9.86 -7.34 -16.78
C HIS A 334 10.27 -6.10 -15.97
N LEU A 335 9.70 -4.96 -16.28
CA LEU A 335 9.98 -3.71 -15.59
C LEU A 335 8.69 -3.10 -15.05
N VAL A 336 8.70 -2.79 -13.77
CA VAL A 336 7.61 -2.06 -13.11
C VAL A 336 8.20 -1.04 -12.15
N THR A 337 7.57 0.12 -12.08
CA THR A 337 7.94 1.21 -11.17
C THR A 337 7.07 1.21 -9.92
N ASN A 338 7.61 1.70 -8.83
CA ASN A 338 6.88 2.02 -7.61
C ASN A 338 7.44 3.29 -6.99
N GLY A 339 6.75 3.87 -5.99
CA GLY A 339 7.21 5.00 -5.22
C GLY A 339 7.38 4.66 -3.76
N MET A 340 8.40 5.23 -3.14
CA MET A 340 8.60 5.14 -1.71
C MET A 340 9.00 6.49 -1.13
N SER A 341 8.82 6.67 0.19
CA SER A 341 9.33 7.82 0.93
C SER A 341 9.89 7.38 2.27
N GLN A 342 10.85 8.12 2.76
CA GLN A 342 11.29 8.04 4.14
C GLN A 342 10.26 8.71 5.06
N TYR A 343 10.38 8.50 6.37
CA TYR A 343 9.52 9.16 7.34
C TYR A 343 9.59 10.69 7.26
N SER A 344 10.78 11.23 7.04
CA SER A 344 11.01 12.68 6.90
C SER A 344 10.37 13.30 5.66
N ARG A 345 10.13 12.50 4.61
CA ARG A 345 9.62 12.95 3.30
C ARG A 345 10.41 14.13 2.74
N ASN A 346 11.73 14.07 2.86
CA ASN A 346 12.62 15.19 2.58
C ASN A 346 13.50 14.98 1.32
N GLU A 347 13.10 14.06 0.45
CA GLU A 347 13.76 13.93 -0.84
C GLU A 347 13.32 15.05 -1.79
N ARG A 348 14.14 15.31 -2.81
CA ARG A 348 13.98 16.44 -3.73
C ARG A 348 12.65 16.45 -4.46
N ASN A 349 12.15 15.26 -4.87
CA ASN A 349 10.99 15.13 -5.71
C ASN A 349 9.77 14.62 -4.96
N ALA A 350 8.60 15.11 -5.33
CA ALA A 350 7.32 14.45 -5.15
C ALA A 350 7.13 13.46 -6.29
N ASN A 351 6.61 12.26 -6.02
CA ASN A 351 6.23 11.35 -7.10
C ASN A 351 4.85 10.74 -6.89
N SER A 352 4.17 10.40 -7.98
CA SER A 352 2.85 9.75 -7.98
C SER A 352 2.68 8.95 -9.27
N ALA A 353 1.99 7.83 -9.20
CA ALA A 353 1.46 7.23 -10.42
C ALA A 353 0.29 8.07 -10.95
N ILE A 354 0.23 8.25 -12.26
CA ILE A 354 -0.91 8.78 -13.01
C ILE A 354 -1.43 7.63 -13.83
N VAL A 355 -2.61 7.14 -13.47
CA VAL A 355 -3.12 5.86 -13.95
C VAL A 355 -4.53 5.97 -14.53
N VAL A 356 -4.84 5.09 -15.44
CA VAL A 356 -6.13 4.91 -16.09
C VAL A 356 -6.76 3.61 -15.61
N GLY A 357 -8.02 3.65 -15.21
CA GLY A 357 -8.80 2.48 -14.83
C GLY A 357 -9.08 1.56 -16.02
N LEU A 358 -8.85 0.27 -15.81
CA LEU A 358 -9.20 -0.82 -16.72
C LEU A 358 -10.26 -1.71 -16.09
N THR A 359 -11.11 -2.27 -16.95
CA THR A 359 -12.10 -3.28 -16.58
C THR A 359 -11.77 -4.61 -17.24
N PRO A 360 -12.38 -5.75 -16.85
CA PRO A 360 -12.11 -7.03 -17.50
C PRO A 360 -12.36 -7.07 -19.01
N GLU A 361 -13.19 -6.17 -19.53
CA GLU A 361 -13.46 -6.01 -20.97
C GLU A 361 -12.24 -5.48 -21.74
N ASP A 362 -11.30 -4.86 -21.05
CA ASP A 362 -10.03 -4.37 -21.64
C ASP A 362 -8.94 -5.46 -21.70
N PHE A 363 -9.16 -6.61 -21.09
CA PHE A 363 -8.15 -7.67 -21.00
C PHE A 363 -8.06 -8.49 -22.28
N PRO A 364 -6.93 -9.16 -22.54
CA PRO A 364 -6.71 -9.90 -23.81
C PRO A 364 -7.72 -11.03 -24.07
N SER A 365 -8.36 -11.55 -23.02
CA SER A 365 -9.36 -12.60 -23.11
C SER A 365 -10.30 -12.57 -21.89
N THR A 366 -11.34 -13.43 -21.92
CA THR A 366 -12.28 -13.62 -20.81
C THR A 366 -11.75 -14.53 -19.70
N HIS A 367 -10.52 -15.04 -19.82
CA HIS A 367 -9.91 -15.89 -18.79
C HIS A 367 -9.74 -15.12 -17.48
N PRO A 368 -10.03 -15.69 -16.30
CA PRO A 368 -9.92 -14.99 -15.02
C PRO A 368 -8.55 -14.40 -14.73
N LEU A 369 -7.48 -14.98 -15.28
CA LEU A 369 -6.11 -14.51 -15.13
C LEU A 369 -5.62 -13.57 -16.26
N ALA A 370 -6.48 -13.21 -17.21
CA ALA A 370 -6.09 -12.38 -18.37
C ALA A 370 -5.53 -11.01 -17.98
N GLY A 371 -5.95 -10.46 -16.85
CA GLY A 371 -5.38 -9.22 -16.31
C GLY A 371 -3.91 -9.36 -15.89
N ILE A 372 -3.49 -10.54 -15.42
CA ILE A 372 -2.07 -10.86 -15.13
C ILE A 372 -1.27 -10.86 -16.43
N GLU A 373 -1.83 -11.46 -17.48
CA GLU A 373 -1.19 -11.50 -18.79
C GLU A 373 -1.00 -10.09 -19.37
N LEU A 374 -2.01 -9.24 -19.28
CA LEU A 374 -1.89 -7.84 -19.68
C LEU A 374 -0.80 -7.10 -18.90
N GLN A 375 -0.69 -7.30 -17.59
CA GLN A 375 0.40 -6.71 -16.81
C GLN A 375 1.77 -7.16 -17.31
N ARG A 376 1.95 -8.47 -17.58
CA ARG A 376 3.22 -9.02 -18.12
C ARG A 376 3.58 -8.40 -19.46
N GLN A 377 2.63 -8.29 -20.39
CA GLN A 377 2.85 -7.68 -21.70
C GLN A 377 3.35 -6.23 -21.58
N LEU A 378 2.72 -5.43 -20.71
CA LEU A 378 3.11 -4.03 -20.49
C LEU A 378 4.48 -3.91 -19.79
N GLU A 379 4.76 -4.76 -18.82
CA GLU A 379 6.02 -4.79 -18.08
C GLU A 379 7.18 -5.26 -18.96
N ALA A 380 6.95 -6.25 -19.84
CA ALA A 380 7.93 -6.71 -20.84
C ALA A 380 8.19 -5.62 -21.91
N ALA A 381 7.13 -4.95 -22.41
CA ALA A 381 7.28 -3.83 -23.35
C ALA A 381 8.12 -2.69 -22.74
N ALA A 382 7.88 -2.36 -21.47
CA ALA A 382 8.68 -1.36 -20.76
C ALA A 382 10.14 -1.79 -20.60
N PHE A 383 10.42 -3.06 -20.28
CA PHE A 383 11.77 -3.60 -20.20
C PHE A 383 12.52 -3.50 -21.53
N VAL A 384 11.87 -3.87 -22.64
CA VAL A 384 12.45 -3.77 -23.98
C VAL A 384 12.73 -2.30 -24.37
N LEU A 385 11.77 -1.42 -24.14
CA LEU A 385 11.91 0.01 -24.46
C LEU A 385 12.98 0.69 -23.58
N GLY A 386 13.15 0.23 -22.34
CA GLY A 386 14.18 0.69 -21.42
C GLY A 386 15.60 0.24 -21.78
N GLY A 387 15.77 -0.72 -22.70
CA GLY A 387 17.07 -1.17 -23.16
C GLY A 387 17.50 -2.55 -22.67
N LYS A 388 16.57 -3.30 -22.04
CA LYS A 388 16.76 -4.68 -21.56
C LYS A 388 17.78 -4.81 -20.41
N ASP A 389 17.99 -3.75 -19.64
CA ASP A 389 18.94 -3.69 -18.54
C ASP A 389 18.31 -3.09 -17.26
N TYR A 390 16.98 -3.12 -17.17
CA TYR A 390 16.18 -2.51 -16.10
C TYR A 390 16.28 -0.97 -16.00
N SER A 391 16.91 -0.30 -16.98
CA SER A 391 16.72 1.14 -17.14
C SER A 391 15.26 1.42 -17.50
N ALA A 392 14.62 2.35 -16.77
CA ALA A 392 13.21 2.62 -17.01
C ALA A 392 13.03 3.58 -18.21
N PRO A 393 12.11 3.28 -19.15
CA PRO A 393 11.72 4.25 -20.17
C PRO A 393 11.14 5.50 -19.52
N ALA A 394 11.55 6.67 -19.97
CA ALA A 394 11.17 7.96 -19.40
C ALA A 394 10.91 9.01 -20.47
N GLN A 395 10.05 9.98 -20.15
CA GLN A 395 9.69 11.06 -21.06
C GLN A 395 9.35 12.33 -20.26
N LEU A 396 9.74 13.49 -20.75
CA LEU A 396 9.33 14.76 -20.18
C LEU A 396 7.82 14.99 -20.41
N ILE A 397 7.15 15.59 -19.45
CA ILE A 397 5.71 15.87 -19.51
C ILE A 397 5.38 16.74 -20.74
N GLY A 398 6.18 17.78 -21.03
CA GLY A 398 5.94 18.63 -22.18
C GLY A 398 6.04 17.88 -23.50
N ASP A 399 7.02 16.97 -23.64
CA ASP A 399 7.18 16.13 -24.83
C ASP A 399 6.08 15.06 -24.92
N PHE A 400 5.64 14.49 -23.79
CA PHE A 400 4.50 13.57 -23.76
C PHE A 400 3.20 14.23 -24.23
N ILE A 401 2.91 15.46 -23.78
CA ILE A 401 1.75 16.24 -24.24
C ILE A 401 1.87 16.50 -25.75
N ALA A 402 3.06 16.88 -26.23
CA ALA A 402 3.34 17.15 -27.65
C ALA A 402 3.45 15.88 -28.52
N ASN A 403 3.33 14.70 -27.94
CA ASN A 403 3.47 13.39 -28.61
C ASN A 403 4.78 13.22 -29.38
N LYS A 404 5.89 13.65 -28.80
CA LYS A 404 7.23 13.52 -29.38
C LYS A 404 8.20 12.89 -28.38
N PRO A 405 9.24 12.15 -28.82
CA PRO A 405 10.21 11.55 -27.93
C PRO A 405 11.01 12.61 -27.18
N SER A 406 11.41 12.32 -25.94
CA SER A 406 12.40 13.11 -25.21
C SER A 406 13.81 12.62 -25.52
N THR A 407 14.75 13.54 -25.64
CA THR A 407 16.16 13.25 -25.95
C THR A 407 17.12 13.79 -24.89
N THR A 408 16.71 14.80 -24.14
CA THR A 408 17.52 15.46 -23.09
C THR A 408 16.65 15.73 -21.87
N LEU A 409 17.27 15.60 -20.68
CA LEU A 409 16.61 15.99 -19.43
C LEU A 409 16.60 17.51 -19.28
N GLY A 410 15.52 18.00 -18.65
CA GLY A 410 15.43 19.39 -18.21
C GLY A 410 15.97 19.57 -16.77
N LYS A 411 15.33 20.46 -16.00
CA LYS A 411 15.71 20.81 -14.63
C LYS A 411 15.38 19.72 -13.59
N VAL A 412 14.42 18.86 -13.88
CA VAL A 412 14.03 17.77 -12.98
C VAL A 412 14.94 16.58 -13.20
N THR A 413 15.68 16.19 -12.18
CA THR A 413 16.48 14.97 -12.20
C THR A 413 15.67 13.83 -11.64
N PRO A 414 15.35 12.80 -12.45
CA PRO A 414 14.60 11.62 -11.97
C PRO A 414 15.34 10.88 -10.84
N SER A 415 14.60 10.28 -9.96
CA SER A 415 15.15 9.53 -8.81
C SER A 415 15.27 8.04 -9.07
N TYR A 416 14.67 7.51 -10.14
CA TYR A 416 14.63 6.09 -10.44
C TYR A 416 16.04 5.46 -10.52
N LYS A 417 16.16 4.29 -9.94
CA LYS A 417 17.35 3.41 -9.99
C LYS A 417 16.92 2.04 -10.54
N PRO A 418 17.75 1.45 -11.41
CA PRO A 418 19.17 1.72 -11.73
C PRO A 418 19.43 2.98 -12.56
N SER A 419 18.70 3.22 -13.67
CA SER A 419 18.83 4.37 -14.56
C SER A 419 17.57 4.58 -15.37
N ILE A 420 17.49 5.68 -16.12
CA ILE A 420 16.42 5.93 -17.08
C ILE A 420 16.93 5.95 -18.51
N ARG A 421 16.04 5.69 -19.46
CA ARG A 421 16.26 5.89 -20.89
C ARG A 421 15.19 6.79 -21.47
N LEU A 422 15.59 7.93 -22.01
CA LEU A 422 14.65 8.87 -22.63
C LEU A 422 14.13 8.32 -23.96
N CYS A 423 12.82 8.38 -24.14
CA CYS A 423 12.14 7.84 -25.33
C CYS A 423 10.72 8.43 -25.47
N ASN A 424 9.88 7.82 -26.32
CA ASN A 424 8.45 8.08 -26.38
C ASN A 424 7.68 6.95 -25.67
N LEU A 425 6.93 7.27 -24.62
CA LEU A 425 6.17 6.32 -23.82
C LEU A 425 4.83 5.88 -24.46
N ALA A 426 4.39 6.52 -25.53
CA ALA A 426 3.10 6.24 -26.15
C ALA A 426 2.94 4.80 -26.66
N SER A 427 4.05 4.09 -26.88
CA SER A 427 4.04 2.69 -27.35
C SER A 427 3.85 1.64 -26.24
N ILE A 428 3.91 2.03 -24.97
CA ILE A 428 3.82 1.06 -23.85
C ILE A 428 2.37 0.76 -23.50
N LEU A 429 1.55 1.80 -23.39
CA LEU A 429 0.15 1.66 -22.99
C LEU A 429 -0.77 1.62 -24.21
N PRO A 430 -1.98 1.05 -24.09
CA PRO A 430 -3.01 1.20 -25.11
C PRO A 430 -3.29 2.68 -25.43
N ALA A 431 -3.58 2.98 -26.70
CA ALA A 431 -3.77 4.34 -27.18
C ALA A 431 -4.80 5.13 -26.34
N TYR A 432 -5.93 4.51 -26.03
CA TYR A 432 -6.98 5.14 -25.21
C TYR A 432 -6.49 5.58 -23.83
N ALA A 433 -5.57 4.82 -23.22
CA ALA A 433 -5.01 5.14 -21.90
C ALA A 433 -4.00 6.30 -22.02
N THR A 434 -3.14 6.27 -23.03
CA THR A 434 -2.17 7.34 -23.32
C THR A 434 -2.88 8.66 -23.63
N GLU A 435 -3.95 8.64 -24.42
CA GLU A 435 -4.76 9.81 -24.77
C GLU A 435 -5.45 10.39 -23.54
N ALA A 436 -6.07 9.54 -22.72
CA ALA A 436 -6.71 9.96 -21.47
C ALA A 436 -5.71 10.63 -20.51
N ILE A 437 -4.50 10.07 -20.33
CA ILE A 437 -3.46 10.67 -19.49
C ILE A 437 -3.04 12.02 -20.07
N ARG A 438 -2.85 12.12 -21.40
CA ARG A 438 -2.46 13.37 -22.06
C ARG A 438 -3.50 14.47 -21.85
N GLU A 439 -4.78 14.15 -21.93
CA GLU A 439 -5.90 15.06 -21.63
C GLU A 439 -5.91 15.49 -20.16
N ALA A 440 -5.62 14.55 -19.24
CA ALA A 440 -5.71 14.81 -17.80
C ALA A 440 -4.63 15.76 -17.27
N ILE A 441 -3.44 15.80 -17.86
CA ILE A 441 -2.31 16.61 -17.35
C ILE A 441 -2.63 18.12 -17.30
N PRO A 442 -3.16 18.76 -18.35
CA PRO A 442 -3.59 20.16 -18.29
C PRO A 442 -4.68 20.40 -17.25
N GLU A 443 -5.60 19.47 -17.07
CA GLU A 443 -6.67 19.57 -16.08
C GLU A 443 -6.12 19.47 -14.64
N PHE A 444 -5.11 18.63 -14.42
CA PHE A 444 -4.39 18.57 -13.15
C PHE A 444 -3.60 19.84 -12.87
N ASN A 445 -3.07 20.48 -13.91
CA ASN A 445 -2.38 21.77 -13.77
C ASN A 445 -3.29 22.89 -13.30
N LYS A 446 -4.59 22.88 -13.64
CA LYS A 446 -5.58 23.81 -13.11
C LYS A 446 -5.78 23.68 -11.60
N LYS A 447 -5.57 22.46 -11.06
CA LYS A 447 -5.69 22.14 -9.61
C LYS A 447 -4.38 22.34 -8.85
N ILE A 448 -3.25 22.07 -9.49
CA ILE A 448 -1.89 22.19 -8.94
C ILE A 448 -1.06 22.95 -9.96
N ASN A 449 -0.85 24.23 -9.73
CA ASN A 449 -0.07 25.09 -10.63
C ASN A 449 1.37 24.55 -10.74
N GLY A 450 1.83 24.33 -11.97
CA GLY A 450 3.10 23.72 -12.30
C GLY A 450 3.07 22.18 -12.49
N PHE A 451 1.90 21.53 -12.36
CA PHE A 451 1.79 20.09 -12.60
C PHE A 451 2.15 19.72 -14.06
N ALA A 452 1.77 20.54 -15.04
CA ALA A 452 2.10 20.35 -16.46
C ALA A 452 3.43 21.00 -16.86
N MET A 453 4.33 21.29 -15.90
CA MET A 453 5.65 21.84 -16.25
C MET A 453 6.35 20.92 -17.26
N HIS A 454 6.99 21.51 -18.26
CA HIS A 454 7.63 20.78 -19.35
C HIS A 454 8.62 19.72 -18.84
N ASP A 455 9.44 20.09 -17.85
CA ASP A 455 10.57 19.33 -17.35
C ASP A 455 10.20 18.23 -16.32
N ALA A 456 8.94 18.15 -15.87
CA ALA A 456 8.51 17.02 -15.04
C ALA A 456 8.66 15.71 -15.84
N VAL A 457 8.96 14.61 -15.16
CA VAL A 457 9.36 13.37 -15.81
C VAL A 457 8.38 12.25 -15.53
N PHE A 458 7.87 11.64 -16.57
CA PHE A 458 7.24 10.32 -16.50
C PHE A 458 8.27 9.22 -16.58
N THR A 459 8.10 8.20 -15.73
CA THR A 459 8.86 6.94 -15.73
C THR A 459 7.87 5.78 -15.85
N ALA A 460 8.11 4.86 -16.75
CA ALA A 460 7.20 3.74 -17.05
C ALA A 460 7.77 2.41 -16.52
N VAL A 461 6.94 1.45 -16.17
CA VAL A 461 5.48 1.42 -16.21
C VAL A 461 4.91 1.15 -14.81
N GLU A 462 3.76 1.71 -14.49
CA GLU A 462 3.00 1.41 -13.27
C GLU A 462 1.82 0.49 -13.65
N THR A 463 1.87 -0.78 -13.23
CA THR A 463 0.87 -1.81 -13.55
C THR A 463 0.28 -2.47 -12.31
N ARG A 464 0.89 -2.26 -11.14
CA ARG A 464 0.57 -3.00 -9.93
C ARG A 464 -0.17 -2.15 -8.90
N THR A 465 -1.19 -1.40 -9.34
CA THR A 465 -2.03 -0.58 -8.46
C THR A 465 -2.92 -1.43 -7.56
N SER A 466 -3.38 -2.58 -8.05
CA SER A 466 -4.13 -3.60 -7.29
C SER A 466 -4.01 -4.95 -8.00
N SER A 467 -4.49 -6.02 -7.33
CA SER A 467 -4.58 -7.35 -7.97
C SER A 467 -5.56 -7.31 -9.15
N PRO A 468 -5.21 -7.86 -10.32
CA PRO A 468 -6.14 -8.04 -11.43
C PRO A 468 -7.06 -9.27 -11.23
N VAL A 469 -6.88 -10.01 -10.14
CA VAL A 469 -7.62 -11.23 -9.81
C VAL A 469 -8.19 -11.11 -8.41
N ARG A 470 -9.38 -11.66 -8.22
CA ARG A 470 -10.03 -11.82 -6.92
C ARG A 470 -10.35 -13.28 -6.66
N ILE A 471 -9.98 -13.77 -5.48
CA ILE A 471 -10.46 -15.03 -4.94
C ILE A 471 -11.76 -14.71 -4.20
N ASN A 472 -12.88 -15.26 -4.65
CA ASN A 472 -14.16 -15.07 -3.99
C ASN A 472 -14.21 -15.89 -2.71
N ARG A 473 -14.95 -15.40 -1.74
CA ARG A 473 -15.11 -16.03 -0.42
C ARG A 473 -16.58 -16.08 -0.07
N ASP A 474 -16.98 -17.12 0.62
CA ASP A 474 -18.27 -17.16 1.29
C ASP A 474 -18.39 -16.01 2.29
N ASN A 475 -19.46 -15.22 2.19
CA ASN A 475 -19.65 -14.04 3.04
C ASN A 475 -19.88 -14.37 4.52
N LEU A 476 -20.28 -15.59 4.84
CA LEU A 476 -20.53 -16.05 6.20
C LEU A 476 -19.30 -16.72 6.81
N LYS A 477 -18.59 -17.53 6.02
CA LYS A 477 -17.45 -18.33 6.48
C LYS A 477 -16.09 -17.74 6.12
N TYR A 478 -16.04 -16.78 5.20
CA TYR A 478 -14.81 -16.22 4.64
C TYR A 478 -13.85 -17.27 4.06
N THR A 479 -14.42 -18.38 3.57
CA THR A 479 -13.71 -19.48 2.89
C THR A 479 -14.05 -19.50 1.40
N SER A 480 -13.17 -20.05 0.58
CA SER A 480 -13.37 -20.28 -0.85
C SER A 480 -13.80 -21.70 -1.09
#